data_31ba453520aabdb934139a9885ee8392
#
_entry.id   31ba453520aabdb934139a9885ee8392
#
_cell.length_a   1.000
_cell.length_b   1.000
_cell.length_c   1.000
_cell.angle_alpha   90.00
_cell.angle_beta   90.00
_cell.angle_gamma   90.00
#
_symmetry.space_group_name_H-M   'P 1'
#
loop_
_entity.id
_entity.type
_entity.pdbx_description
1 polymer ?
#
loop_
_entity_poly.entity_id
_entity_poly.type
_entity_poly.pdbx_seq_one_letter_code
_entity_poly.pdbx_strand_id
1 'polypeptide(L)'
;MAGVEDLADADPLPVVLGWLEAHPAVLTALGPDRVGGYSIPPYPRLRVTDVPGGVENYDTAEVEMRIQIEALGEMDGSKAALRRLLYLALGALKELPRADPPLPGPVIGSVRSAQGGGFLPEADKRPRYVAWATVRCHPNWDA
;
A
#
# COMPACT_ATOMS: atom_id res chain seq x y z
N MET A 1 -21.49 -18.09 5.96
CA MET A 1 -20.36 -18.80 5.33
C MET A 1 -20.05 -18.14 3.99
N ALA A 2 -18.79 -17.85 3.74
CA ALA A 2 -18.34 -17.26 2.48
C ALA A 2 -18.42 -18.30 1.35
N GLY A 3 -18.70 -17.85 0.13
CA GLY A 3 -18.61 -18.67 -1.07
C GLY A 3 -17.17 -18.90 -1.51
N VAL A 4 -16.99 -19.79 -2.48
CA VAL A 4 -15.66 -20.20 -2.96
C VAL A 4 -14.83 -19.02 -3.48
N GLU A 5 -15.48 -18.05 -4.11
CA GLU A 5 -14.78 -16.91 -4.73
C GLU A 5 -14.53 -15.75 -3.76
N ASP A 6 -15.20 -15.73 -2.61
CA ASP A 6 -15.17 -14.56 -1.73
C ASP A 6 -13.77 -14.28 -1.18
N LEU A 7 -13.02 -15.31 -0.83
CA LEU A 7 -11.65 -15.13 -0.36
C LEU A 7 -10.74 -14.58 -1.46
N ALA A 8 -10.93 -15.05 -2.69
CA ALA A 8 -10.17 -14.55 -3.84
C ALA A 8 -10.49 -13.07 -4.13
N ASP A 9 -11.75 -12.67 -3.92
CA ASP A 9 -12.21 -11.30 -4.15
C ASP A 9 -11.82 -10.35 -3.01
N ALA A 10 -11.37 -10.86 -1.88
CA ALA A 10 -10.91 -10.07 -0.74
C ALA A 10 -9.43 -9.72 -0.89
N ASP A 11 -9.06 -9.08 -1.99
CA ASP A 11 -7.69 -8.62 -2.26
C ASP A 11 -7.63 -7.09 -2.14
N PRO A 12 -7.00 -6.56 -1.08
CA PRO A 12 -6.93 -5.12 -0.87
C PRO A 12 -5.86 -4.43 -1.73
N LEU A 13 -4.92 -5.17 -2.33
CA LEU A 13 -3.77 -4.57 -2.99
C LEU A 13 -4.14 -3.61 -4.14
N PRO A 14 -5.04 -3.97 -5.06
CA PRO A 14 -5.45 -3.02 -6.12
C PRO A 14 -6.10 -1.76 -5.56
N VAL A 15 -6.86 -1.88 -4.47
CA VAL A 15 -7.50 -0.72 -3.81
C VAL A 15 -6.43 0.20 -3.21
N VAL A 16 -5.45 -0.37 -2.54
CA VAL A 16 -4.32 0.38 -1.96
C VAL A 16 -3.54 1.11 -3.06
N LEU A 17 -3.21 0.43 -4.15
CA LEU A 17 -2.49 1.04 -5.26
C LEU A 17 -3.28 2.19 -5.89
N GLY A 18 -4.56 1.98 -6.16
CA GLY A 18 -5.42 3.02 -6.73
C GLY A 18 -5.58 4.22 -5.81
N TRP A 19 -5.72 3.99 -4.52
CA TRP A 19 -5.81 5.04 -3.51
C TRP A 19 -4.56 5.92 -3.48
N LEU A 20 -3.38 5.28 -3.42
CA LEU A 20 -2.10 6.00 -3.39
C LEU A 20 -1.86 6.77 -4.68
N GLU A 21 -2.17 6.17 -5.84
CA GLU A 21 -2.00 6.82 -7.14
C GLU A 21 -2.85 8.08 -7.25
N ALA A 22 -4.07 8.06 -6.73
CA ALA A 22 -5.05 9.15 -6.86
C ALA A 22 -5.02 10.15 -5.69
N HIS A 23 -4.38 9.81 -4.56
CA HIS A 23 -4.41 10.68 -3.38
C HIS A 23 -3.68 12.00 -3.66
N PRO A 24 -4.33 13.15 -3.42
CA PRO A 24 -3.75 14.46 -3.80
C PRO A 24 -2.36 14.72 -3.22
N ALA A 25 -2.11 14.36 -1.96
CA ALA A 25 -0.82 14.58 -1.33
C ALA A 25 0.29 13.74 -1.97
N VAL A 26 0.00 12.48 -2.30
CA VAL A 26 0.95 11.58 -2.96
C VAL A 26 1.18 12.01 -4.41
N LEU A 27 0.10 12.33 -5.12
CA LEU A 27 0.18 12.77 -6.52
C LEU A 27 0.99 14.08 -6.65
N THR A 28 0.80 15.03 -5.73
CA THR A 28 1.57 16.28 -5.71
C THR A 28 3.05 16.01 -5.45
N ALA A 29 3.37 15.08 -4.56
CA ALA A 29 4.76 14.78 -4.20
C ALA A 29 5.50 13.98 -5.29
N LEU A 30 4.80 13.07 -5.97
CA LEU A 30 5.42 12.14 -6.94
C LEU A 30 5.21 12.53 -8.39
N GLY A 31 4.04 13.04 -8.73
CA GLY A 31 3.56 13.08 -10.10
C GLY A 31 2.84 11.78 -10.50
N PRO A 32 2.27 11.74 -11.71
CA PRO A 32 1.50 10.59 -12.18
C PRO A 32 2.39 9.37 -12.49
N ASP A 33 1.77 8.18 -12.45
CA ASP A 33 2.36 6.91 -12.89
C ASP A 33 3.62 6.49 -12.11
N ARG A 34 3.68 6.82 -10.82
CA ARG A 34 4.83 6.51 -9.97
C ARG A 34 4.48 5.63 -8.77
N VAL A 35 3.33 4.97 -8.79
CA VAL A 35 2.92 4.01 -7.77
C VAL A 35 2.66 2.67 -8.45
N GLY A 36 3.26 1.60 -7.95
CA GLY A 36 3.06 0.28 -8.53
C GLY A 36 3.83 -0.80 -7.78
N GLY A 37 3.91 -1.98 -8.39
CA GLY A 37 4.58 -3.14 -7.81
C GLY A 37 6.02 -3.34 -8.28
N TYR A 38 6.58 -2.42 -9.05
CA TYR A 38 7.90 -2.60 -9.67
C TYR A 38 8.85 -1.46 -9.34
N SER A 39 10.15 -1.78 -9.38
CA SER A 39 11.22 -0.79 -9.32
C SER A 39 11.66 -0.46 -10.74
N ILE A 40 11.03 0.54 -11.32
CA ILE A 40 11.30 1.00 -12.69
C ILE A 40 11.31 2.54 -12.70
N PRO A 41 12.09 3.18 -13.62
CA PRO A 41 12.03 4.63 -13.74
C PRO A 41 10.63 5.10 -14.17
N PRO A 42 10.23 6.33 -13.85
CA PRO A 42 11.02 7.37 -13.18
C PRO A 42 11.04 7.21 -11.66
N TYR A 43 12.08 7.78 -11.06
CA TYR A 43 12.21 7.87 -9.60
C TYR A 43 12.13 9.34 -9.17
N PRO A 44 11.75 9.65 -7.90
CA PRO A 44 11.29 8.69 -6.88
C PRO A 44 9.95 8.06 -7.23
N ARG A 45 9.69 6.91 -6.62
CA ARG A 45 8.42 6.22 -6.79
C ARG A 45 8.06 5.41 -5.56
N LEU A 46 6.83 4.99 -5.49
CA LEU A 46 6.35 4.05 -4.47
C LEU A 46 6.19 2.66 -5.06
N ARG A 47 6.74 1.66 -4.40
CA ARG A 47 6.51 0.26 -4.70
C ARG A 47 5.73 -0.36 -3.54
N VAL A 48 4.60 -0.99 -3.85
CA VAL A 48 3.76 -1.64 -2.86
C VAL A 48 3.56 -3.08 -3.28
N THR A 49 3.90 -3.99 -2.40
CA THR A 49 3.79 -5.42 -2.62
C THR A 49 3.19 -6.10 -1.39
N ASP A 50 2.54 -7.23 -1.59
CA ASP A 50 2.12 -8.07 -0.49
C ASP A 50 3.29 -8.92 0.00
N VAL A 51 3.31 -9.20 1.29
CA VAL A 51 4.31 -10.08 1.90
C VAL A 51 3.60 -11.09 2.80
N PRO A 52 4.15 -12.31 2.96
CA PRO A 52 3.56 -13.30 3.87
C PRO A 52 3.52 -12.79 5.32
N GLY A 53 2.57 -13.28 6.09
CA GLY A 53 2.49 -12.98 7.52
C GLY A 53 1.17 -12.37 7.97
N GLY A 54 0.21 -12.20 7.07
CA GLY A 54 -1.16 -11.86 7.44
C GLY A 54 -1.95 -13.10 7.87
N VAL A 55 -3.24 -12.91 8.08
CA VAL A 55 -4.16 -13.99 8.45
C VAL A 55 -5.45 -13.86 7.66
N GLU A 56 -6.11 -14.98 7.40
CA GLU A 56 -7.41 -15.02 6.74
C GLU A 56 -8.40 -15.82 7.58
N ASN A 57 -9.65 -15.39 7.56
CA ASN A 57 -10.76 -16.16 8.09
C ASN A 57 -11.51 -16.80 6.91
N TYR A 58 -11.40 -18.10 6.77
CA TYR A 58 -11.97 -18.79 5.61
C TYR A 58 -13.50 -18.84 5.62
N ASP A 59 -14.12 -18.72 6.79
CA ASP A 59 -15.58 -18.73 6.89
C ASP A 59 -16.21 -17.38 6.51
N THR A 60 -15.57 -16.28 6.86
CA THR A 60 -16.07 -14.93 6.63
C THR A 60 -15.43 -14.24 5.43
N ALA A 61 -14.35 -14.79 4.88
CA ALA A 61 -13.50 -14.16 3.87
C ALA A 61 -12.90 -12.82 4.33
N GLU A 62 -12.78 -12.61 5.65
CA GLU A 62 -12.04 -11.47 6.17
C GLU A 62 -10.55 -11.74 6.06
N VAL A 63 -9.81 -10.79 5.47
CA VAL A 63 -8.38 -10.93 5.20
C VAL A 63 -7.63 -9.80 5.90
N GLU A 64 -6.58 -10.16 6.62
CA GLU A 64 -5.55 -9.23 7.05
C GLU A 64 -4.30 -9.48 6.22
N MET A 65 -4.05 -8.60 5.26
CA MET A 65 -2.88 -8.71 4.37
C MET A 65 -1.77 -7.81 4.88
N ARG A 66 -0.57 -8.37 4.97
CA ARG A 66 0.62 -7.56 5.22
C ARG A 66 1.15 -7.06 3.89
N ILE A 67 1.34 -5.75 3.81
CA ILE A 67 1.93 -5.11 2.62
C ILE A 67 3.24 -4.43 2.98
N GLN A 68 4.15 -4.41 2.03
CA GLN A 68 5.39 -3.67 2.11
C GLN A 68 5.27 -2.42 1.24
N ILE A 69 5.50 -1.27 1.86
CA ILE A 69 5.48 0.02 1.17
C ILE A 69 6.91 0.53 1.13
N GLU A 70 7.39 0.84 -0.06
CA GLU A 70 8.74 1.29 -0.28
C GLU A 70 8.76 2.60 -1.04
N ALA A 71 9.51 3.57 -0.52
CA ALA A 71 9.85 4.78 -1.27
C ALA A 71 11.23 4.57 -1.88
N LEU A 72 11.26 4.51 -3.21
CA LEU A 72 12.48 4.28 -3.99
C LEU A 72 12.97 5.61 -4.54
N GLY A 73 14.21 5.97 -4.23
CA GLY A 73 14.78 7.26 -4.60
C GLY A 73 15.69 7.22 -5.81
N GLU A 74 16.05 8.40 -6.29
CA GLU A 74 17.13 8.55 -7.25
C GLU A 74 18.47 8.24 -6.56
N MET A 75 19.47 7.80 -7.31
CA MET A 75 20.74 7.34 -6.74
C MET A 75 21.45 8.42 -5.90
N ASP A 76 21.28 9.68 -6.26
CA ASP A 76 21.87 10.83 -5.56
C ASP A 76 20.83 11.67 -4.80
N GLY A 77 19.62 11.12 -4.61
CA GLY A 77 18.52 11.82 -3.99
C GLY A 77 18.66 12.00 -2.47
N SER A 78 17.89 12.95 -1.94
CA SER A 78 17.85 13.24 -0.51
C SER A 78 17.16 12.12 0.29
N LYS A 79 17.85 11.60 1.30
CA LYS A 79 17.25 10.62 2.24
C LYS A 79 16.07 11.25 2.99
N ALA A 80 16.17 12.49 3.41
CA ALA A 80 15.11 13.17 4.14
C ALA A 80 13.85 13.32 3.30
N ALA A 81 14.00 13.67 2.02
CA ALA A 81 12.88 13.76 1.11
C ALA A 81 12.23 12.38 0.87
N LEU A 82 13.05 11.34 0.77
CA LEU A 82 12.56 9.98 0.56
C LEU A 82 11.81 9.45 1.77
N ARG A 83 12.32 9.71 2.97
CA ARG A 83 11.62 9.38 4.22
C ARG A 83 10.27 10.08 4.27
N ARG A 84 10.25 11.38 3.93
CA ARG A 84 9.01 12.14 3.91
C ARG A 84 7.99 11.54 2.93
N LEU A 85 8.44 11.10 1.78
CA LEU A 85 7.57 10.45 0.79
C LEU A 85 6.93 9.18 1.35
N LEU A 86 7.72 8.32 2.01
CA LEU A 86 7.19 7.12 2.65
C LEU A 86 6.10 7.47 3.66
N TYR A 87 6.35 8.45 4.52
CA TYR A 87 5.39 8.81 5.57
C TYR A 87 4.17 9.56 5.03
N LEU A 88 4.30 10.26 3.91
CA LEU A 88 3.13 10.79 3.19
C LEU A 88 2.23 9.64 2.69
N ALA A 89 2.84 8.60 2.13
CA ALA A 89 2.11 7.43 1.67
C ALA A 89 1.40 6.71 2.83
N LEU A 90 2.11 6.53 3.95
CA LEU A 90 1.51 5.91 5.15
C LEU A 90 0.37 6.76 5.71
N GLY A 91 0.52 8.08 5.73
CA GLY A 91 -0.53 9.01 6.13
C GLY A 91 -1.75 8.96 5.23
N ALA A 92 -1.53 8.82 3.92
CA ALA A 92 -2.61 8.65 2.95
C ALA A 92 -3.35 7.32 3.16
N LEU A 93 -2.61 6.24 3.41
CA LEU A 93 -3.20 4.92 3.67
C LEU A 93 -4.06 4.90 4.92
N LYS A 94 -3.69 5.65 5.94
CA LYS A 94 -4.46 5.78 7.17
C LYS A 94 -5.89 6.29 6.90
N GLU A 95 -6.08 7.08 5.86
CA GLU A 95 -7.38 7.65 5.50
C GLU A 95 -8.26 6.68 4.70
N LEU A 96 -7.66 5.63 4.11
CA LEU A 96 -8.37 4.73 3.18
C LEU A 96 -9.63 4.10 3.77
N PRO A 97 -9.66 3.63 5.03
CA PRO A 97 -10.89 3.04 5.59
C PRO A 97 -12.07 4.01 5.66
N ARG A 98 -11.80 5.31 5.59
CA ARG A 98 -12.82 6.37 5.68
C ARG A 98 -13.07 7.05 4.34
N ALA A 99 -12.66 6.43 3.24
CA ALA A 99 -12.84 7.00 1.90
C ALA A 99 -14.33 7.27 1.63
N ASP A 100 -14.62 8.47 1.12
CA ASP A 100 -15.98 8.90 0.77
C ASP A 100 -15.92 9.65 -0.58
N PRO A 101 -16.56 9.12 -1.63
CA PRO A 101 -17.31 7.86 -1.66
C PRO A 101 -16.40 6.64 -1.50
N PRO A 102 -16.94 5.48 -1.08
CA PRO A 102 -16.16 4.25 -1.00
C PRO A 102 -15.58 3.85 -2.35
N LEU A 103 -14.38 3.28 -2.33
CA LEU A 103 -13.73 2.80 -3.54
C LEU A 103 -14.35 1.47 -3.99
N PRO A 104 -14.34 1.16 -5.30
CA PRO A 104 -14.76 -0.14 -5.78
C PRO A 104 -13.83 -1.24 -5.26
N GLY A 105 -14.35 -2.47 -5.20
CA GLY A 105 -13.63 -3.64 -4.72
C GLY A 105 -13.95 -3.96 -3.27
N PRO A 106 -13.08 -4.71 -2.58
CA PRO A 106 -13.30 -5.09 -1.19
C PRO A 106 -13.37 -3.87 -0.27
N VAL A 107 -14.09 -4.03 0.83
CA VAL A 107 -14.21 -2.98 1.85
C VAL A 107 -12.99 -3.02 2.75
N ILE A 108 -12.29 -1.91 2.85
CA ILE A 108 -11.13 -1.76 3.72
C ILE A 108 -11.60 -1.33 5.11
N GLY A 109 -11.42 -2.20 6.09
CA GLY A 109 -11.85 -1.95 7.47
C GLY A 109 -10.82 -1.22 8.31
N SER A 110 -9.54 -1.51 8.12
CA SER A 110 -8.47 -0.85 8.87
C SER A 110 -7.13 -0.94 8.15
N VAL A 111 -6.28 0.04 8.45
CA VAL A 111 -4.86 0.03 8.06
C VAL A 111 -4.06 0.31 9.31
N ARG A 112 -3.12 -0.59 9.64
CA ARG A 112 -2.30 -0.49 10.85
C ARG A 112 -0.83 -0.67 10.52
N SER A 113 0.04 -0.04 11.30
CA SER A 113 1.47 -0.29 11.21
C SER A 113 1.79 -1.72 11.64
N ALA A 114 2.56 -2.43 10.83
CA ALA A 114 3.12 -3.73 11.19
C ALA A 114 4.61 -3.62 11.48
N GLN A 115 5.32 -2.72 10.79
CA GLN A 115 6.71 -2.38 11.05
C GLN A 115 6.94 -0.94 10.63
N GLY A 116 7.50 -0.14 11.52
CA GLY A 116 7.81 1.26 11.25
C GLY A 116 8.84 1.44 10.15
N GLY A 117 8.85 2.61 9.54
CA GLY A 117 9.73 2.91 8.42
C GLY A 117 11.19 3.01 8.81
N GLY A 118 12.06 2.56 7.91
CA GLY A 118 13.50 2.65 8.08
C GLY A 118 14.21 2.68 6.74
N PHE A 119 15.45 3.20 6.76
CA PHE A 119 16.30 3.24 5.60
C PHE A 119 16.95 1.89 5.39
N LEU A 120 16.69 1.29 4.24
CA LEU A 120 17.26 0.00 3.85
C LEU A 120 17.49 0.02 2.34
N PRO A 121 18.68 0.45 1.88
CA PRO A 121 18.94 0.57 0.44
C PRO A 121 18.84 -0.79 -0.26
N GLU A 122 18.51 -0.75 -1.55
CA GLU A 122 18.47 -1.95 -2.38
C GLU A 122 19.89 -2.49 -2.63
N ALA A 123 19.98 -3.72 -3.13
CA ALA A 123 21.26 -4.37 -3.40
C ALA A 123 22.16 -3.58 -4.36
N ASP A 124 21.57 -2.84 -5.30
CA ASP A 124 22.26 -1.94 -6.24
C ASP A 124 22.58 -0.56 -5.63
N LYS A 125 22.38 -0.42 -4.32
CA LYS A 125 22.59 0.81 -3.53
C LYS A 125 21.58 1.92 -3.80
N ARG A 126 20.47 1.64 -4.51
CA ARG A 126 19.40 2.62 -4.66
C ARG A 126 18.81 2.96 -3.30
N PRO A 127 18.71 4.26 -2.95
CA PRO A 127 18.08 4.67 -1.69
C PRO A 127 16.65 4.14 -1.58
N ARG A 128 16.32 3.59 -0.41
CA ARG A 128 14.98 3.03 -0.17
C ARG A 128 14.62 3.20 1.30
N TYR A 129 13.42 3.70 1.55
CA TYR A 129 12.75 3.63 2.85
C TYR A 129 11.63 2.61 2.78
N VAL A 130 11.55 1.75 3.77
CA VAL A 130 10.64 0.60 3.78
C VAL A 130 9.83 0.60 5.06
N ALA A 131 8.53 0.32 4.95
CA ALA A 131 7.66 0.05 6.08
C ALA A 131 6.70 -1.09 5.74
N TRP A 132 6.18 -1.74 6.75
CA TRP A 132 5.11 -2.74 6.60
C TRP A 132 3.84 -2.22 7.27
N ALA A 133 2.71 -2.48 6.62
CA ALA A 133 1.39 -2.21 7.17
C ALA A 133 0.52 -3.46 7.05
N THR A 134 -0.48 -3.57 7.90
CA THR A 134 -1.50 -4.60 7.81
C THR A 134 -2.80 -3.93 7.36
N VAL A 135 -3.35 -4.43 6.26
CA VAL A 135 -4.61 -3.96 5.70
C VAL A 135 -5.66 -5.04 5.92
N ARG A 136 -6.74 -4.70 6.60
CA ARG A 136 -7.84 -5.61 6.84
C ARG A 136 -8.99 -5.28 5.91
N CYS A 137 -9.51 -6.30 5.24
CA CYS A 137 -10.60 -6.13 4.30
C CYS A 137 -11.53 -7.34 4.31
N HIS A 138 -12.69 -7.18 3.70
CA HIS A 138 -13.63 -8.24 3.40
C HIS A 138 -14.28 -7.97 2.05
N PRO A 139 -14.88 -8.97 1.38
CA PRO A 139 -15.59 -8.73 0.13
C PRO A 139 -16.70 -7.70 0.30
N ASN A 140 -17.01 -7.00 -0.77
CA ASN A 140 -18.16 -6.08 -0.78
C ASN A 140 -19.42 -6.90 -1.07
N TRP A 141 -20.14 -7.27 0.00
CA TRP A 141 -21.35 -8.07 -0.08
C TRP A 141 -22.52 -7.37 -0.78
N ASP A 142 -22.45 -6.04 -0.89
CA ASP A 142 -23.48 -5.20 -1.51
C ASP A 142 -23.22 -4.90 -2.98
N ALA A 143 -22.14 -5.45 -3.53
CA ALA A 143 -21.75 -5.22 -4.92
C ALA A 143 -22.51 -6.09 -5.90
#